data_d44a0f96895347957adf36bc682d70a4
#
_entry.id   d44a0f96895347957adf36bc682d70a4
#
_cell.length_a   1.000
_cell.length_b   1.000
_cell.length_c   1.000
_cell.angle_alpha   90.00
_cell.angle_beta   90.00
_cell.angle_gamma   90.00
#
_symmetry.space_group_name_H-M   'P 1'
#
loop_
_entity.id
_entity.type
_entity.pdbx_description
1 polymer ?
#
loop_
_entity_poly.entity_id
_entity_poly.type
_entity_poly.pdbx_seq_one_letter_code
_entity_poly.pdbx_strand_id
1 'polypeptide(L)'
;MIVLDTTVLVYAKGADHRFREPCRDLIAAVAADRIEATTTPEVIQEFVHIRARRRGRNDAATLGRSYAELLAPLLTVAGDHLERGLTMFETTPSVGAVDSVLAAVAKSAGAVLVSADGAFSDLPDITHVVPDTAGVAGLLGDN
;
A
#
# COMPACT_ATOMS: atom_id res chain seq x y z
N MET A 1 4.62 -9.84 7.47
CA MET A 1 4.81 -8.43 7.03
C MET A 1 3.90 -8.14 5.86
N ILE A 2 3.30 -6.96 5.84
CA ILE A 2 2.49 -6.46 4.73
C ILE A 2 3.14 -5.23 4.10
N VAL A 3 2.91 -5.03 2.81
CA VAL A 3 3.27 -3.81 2.08
C VAL A 3 1.99 -3.07 1.71
N LEU A 4 1.91 -1.80 2.07
CA LEU A 4 0.73 -0.98 1.83
C LEU A 4 0.85 -0.22 0.51
N ASP A 5 -0.19 -0.32 -0.33
CA ASP A 5 -0.35 0.53 -1.50
C ASP A 5 -0.90 1.91 -1.10
N THR A 6 -0.76 2.88 -1.97
CA THR A 6 -1.25 4.26 -1.81
C THR A 6 -2.72 4.31 -1.42
N THR A 7 -3.56 3.44 -1.98
CA THR A 7 -5.01 3.42 -1.72
C THR A 7 -5.34 3.26 -0.24
N VAL A 8 -4.58 2.44 0.49
CA VAL A 8 -4.79 2.22 1.93
C VAL A 8 -4.60 3.53 2.70
N LEU A 9 -3.52 4.25 2.40
CA LEU A 9 -3.20 5.52 3.06
C LEU A 9 -4.22 6.60 2.72
N VAL A 10 -4.67 6.65 1.47
CA VAL A 10 -5.66 7.60 0.99
C VAL A 10 -7.02 7.37 1.66
N TYR A 11 -7.51 6.13 1.69
CA TYR A 11 -8.81 5.83 2.31
C TYR A 11 -8.80 6.05 3.81
N ALA A 12 -7.73 5.71 4.51
CA ALA A 12 -7.62 5.91 5.96
C ALA A 12 -7.77 7.40 6.37
N LYS A 13 -7.37 8.33 5.52
CA LYS A 13 -7.46 9.78 5.75
C LYS A 13 -8.54 10.47 4.93
N GLY A 14 -9.30 9.73 4.13
CA GLY A 14 -10.26 10.28 3.20
C GLY A 14 -11.64 10.51 3.79
N ALA A 15 -12.58 10.86 2.88
CA ALA A 15 -14.00 10.98 3.19
C ALA A 15 -14.65 9.61 3.46
N ASP A 16 -15.89 9.62 3.88
CA ASP A 16 -16.66 8.41 4.15
C ASP A 16 -16.69 7.49 2.93
N HIS A 17 -16.28 6.24 3.12
CA HIS A 17 -16.18 5.20 2.10
C HIS A 17 -16.12 3.84 2.78
N ARG A 18 -16.56 2.77 2.10
CA ARG A 18 -16.55 1.41 2.65
C ARG A 18 -15.17 0.92 3.11
N PHE A 19 -14.08 1.42 2.51
CA PHE A 19 -12.71 1.07 2.89
C PHE A 19 -12.12 1.95 4.00
N ARG A 20 -12.76 3.07 4.34
CA ARG A 20 -12.19 4.03 5.29
C ARG A 20 -11.94 3.41 6.67
N GLU A 21 -12.98 2.85 7.28
CA GLU A 21 -12.84 2.27 8.63
C GLU A 21 -11.92 1.05 8.65
N PRO A 22 -12.04 0.09 7.71
CA PRO A 22 -11.06 -1.01 7.67
C PRO A 22 -9.63 -0.56 7.49
N CYS A 23 -9.36 0.44 6.63
CA CYS A 23 -8.02 0.99 6.46
C CYS A 23 -7.53 1.69 7.74
N ARG A 24 -8.40 2.42 8.43
CA ARG A 24 -8.08 3.03 9.73
C ARG A 24 -7.74 1.98 10.79
N ASP A 25 -8.51 0.92 10.87
CA ASP A 25 -8.27 -0.17 11.79
C ASP A 25 -6.92 -0.83 11.52
N LEU A 26 -6.58 -1.02 10.25
CA LEU A 26 -5.29 -1.57 9.84
C LEU A 26 -4.13 -0.65 10.26
N ILE A 27 -4.23 0.65 9.99
CA ILE A 27 -3.21 1.63 10.40
C ILE A 27 -3.09 1.68 11.92
N ALA A 28 -4.20 1.63 12.65
CA ALA A 28 -4.17 1.57 14.12
C ALA A 28 -3.49 0.30 14.63
N ALA A 29 -3.71 -0.83 13.97
CA ALA A 29 -3.05 -2.09 14.32
C ALA A 29 -1.53 -2.04 14.07
N VAL A 30 -1.10 -1.37 13.00
CA VAL A 30 0.33 -1.12 12.74
C VAL A 30 0.92 -0.23 13.83
N ALA A 31 0.24 0.85 14.21
CA ALA A 31 0.69 1.75 15.26
C ALA A 31 0.77 1.08 16.63
N ALA A 32 -0.04 0.06 16.86
CA ALA A 32 -0.06 -0.74 18.10
C ALA A 32 0.86 -1.99 18.05
N ASP A 33 1.70 -2.09 17.03
CA ASP A 33 2.61 -3.23 16.79
C ASP A 33 1.91 -4.60 16.70
N ARG A 34 0.64 -4.61 16.31
CA ARG A 34 -0.13 -5.86 16.13
C ARG A 34 0.18 -6.54 14.80
N ILE A 35 0.65 -5.78 13.82
CA ILE A 35 1.06 -6.29 12.51
C ILE A 35 2.25 -5.47 12.00
N GLU A 36 3.21 -6.15 11.39
CA GLU A 36 4.37 -5.51 10.76
C GLU A 36 4.00 -5.04 9.35
N ALA A 37 4.18 -3.76 9.10
CA ALA A 37 3.85 -3.14 7.81
C ALA A 37 4.94 -2.17 7.36
N THR A 38 5.10 -2.08 6.06
CA THR A 38 5.97 -1.10 5.41
C THR A 38 5.40 -0.68 4.07
N THR A 39 6.11 0.18 3.38
CA THR A 39 5.83 0.61 2.00
C THR A 39 7.11 1.17 1.37
N THR A 40 7.00 1.74 0.18
CA THR A 40 8.12 2.40 -0.50
C THR A 40 8.01 3.92 -0.40
N PRO A 41 9.13 4.68 -0.54
CA PRO A 41 9.06 6.13 -0.67
C PRO A 41 8.14 6.62 -1.79
N GLU A 42 8.06 5.86 -2.90
CA GLU A 42 7.20 6.20 -4.05
C GLU A 42 5.72 6.18 -3.67
N VAL A 43 5.28 5.25 -2.84
CA VAL A 43 3.91 5.20 -2.32
C VAL A 43 3.62 6.42 -1.43
N ILE A 44 4.53 6.77 -0.53
CA ILE A 44 4.39 7.96 0.31
C ILE A 44 4.30 9.22 -0.57
N GLN A 45 5.15 9.32 -1.58
CA GLN A 45 5.18 10.42 -2.54
C GLN A 45 3.85 10.55 -3.28
N GLU A 46 3.29 9.46 -3.76
CA GLU A 46 1.98 9.45 -4.43
C GLU A 46 0.87 9.90 -3.47
N PHE A 47 0.86 9.41 -2.24
CA PHE A 47 -0.08 9.84 -1.21
C PHE A 47 -0.01 11.36 -1.01
N VAL A 48 1.18 11.90 -0.83
CA VAL A 48 1.40 13.34 -0.64
C VAL A 48 0.87 14.14 -1.83
N HIS A 49 1.13 13.67 -3.05
CA HIS A 49 0.63 14.30 -4.28
C HIS A 49 -0.91 14.37 -4.30
N ILE A 50 -1.59 13.27 -3.99
CA ILE A 50 -3.05 13.20 -3.94
C ILE A 50 -3.60 14.09 -2.81
N ARG A 51 -3.02 14.00 -1.62
CA ARG A 51 -3.48 14.74 -0.44
C ARG A 51 -3.32 16.24 -0.60
N ALA A 52 -2.22 16.70 -1.22
CA ALA A 52 -1.95 18.11 -1.46
C ALA A 52 -3.03 18.77 -2.32
N ARG A 53 -3.57 18.06 -3.29
CA ARG A 53 -4.68 18.54 -4.14
C ARG A 53 -5.97 18.75 -3.35
N ARG A 54 -6.18 17.97 -2.29
CA ARG A 54 -7.41 18.00 -1.47
C ARG A 54 -7.30 18.94 -0.29
N ARG A 55 -6.15 19.03 0.36
CA ARG A 55 -5.97 19.67 1.67
C ARG A 55 -4.78 20.61 1.75
N GLY A 56 -4.05 20.80 0.65
CA GLY A 56 -2.88 21.66 0.60
C GLY A 56 -1.57 20.99 0.99
N ARG A 57 -0.49 21.69 0.75
CA ARG A 57 0.88 21.15 0.81
C ARG A 57 1.36 20.88 2.25
N ASN A 58 1.02 21.76 3.20
CA ASN A 58 1.43 21.58 4.60
C ASN A 58 0.80 20.35 5.24
N ASP A 59 -0.52 20.19 5.07
CA ASP A 59 -1.26 19.00 5.54
C ASP A 59 -0.68 17.73 4.90
N ALA A 60 -0.50 17.71 3.58
CA ALA A 60 0.00 16.56 2.85
C ALA A 60 1.41 16.16 3.30
N ALA A 61 2.32 17.12 3.45
CA ALA A 61 3.68 16.85 3.89
C ALA A 61 3.74 16.34 5.34
N THR A 62 2.92 16.90 6.22
CA THR A 62 2.82 16.46 7.62
C THR A 62 2.35 15.01 7.71
N LEU A 63 1.28 14.66 7.00
CA LEU A 63 0.77 13.29 6.97
C LEU A 63 1.75 12.32 6.29
N GLY A 64 2.40 12.76 5.22
CA GLY A 64 3.42 11.95 4.54
C GLY A 64 4.59 11.60 5.46
N ARG A 65 5.08 12.55 6.24
CA ARG A 65 6.12 12.29 7.24
C ARG A 65 5.65 11.33 8.34
N SER A 66 4.41 11.49 8.79
CA SER A 66 3.83 10.59 9.81
C SER A 66 3.75 9.15 9.30
N TYR A 67 3.31 8.95 8.06
CA TYR A 67 3.29 7.62 7.45
C TYR A 67 4.69 7.06 7.24
N ALA A 68 5.64 7.87 6.78
CA ALA A 68 7.02 7.43 6.58
C ALA A 68 7.65 6.98 7.90
N GLU A 69 7.38 7.66 8.99
CA GLU A 69 7.84 7.29 10.33
C GLU A 69 7.17 6.00 10.83
N LEU A 70 5.84 5.92 10.68
CA LEU A 70 5.06 4.75 11.12
C LEU A 70 5.50 3.48 10.39
N LEU A 71 5.78 3.58 9.10
CA LEU A 71 6.08 2.43 8.22
C LEU A 71 7.58 2.19 8.03
N ALA A 72 8.43 2.96 8.73
CA ALA A 72 9.89 2.77 8.66
C ALA A 72 10.31 1.40 9.24
N PRO A 73 11.39 0.78 8.71
CA PRO A 73 12.18 1.23 7.56
C PRO A 73 11.46 0.99 6.24
N LEU A 74 11.50 1.98 5.35
CA LEU A 74 10.87 1.88 4.03
C LEU A 74 11.67 0.96 3.11
N LEU A 75 10.96 0.25 2.22
CA LEU A 75 11.59 -0.62 1.22
C LEU A 75 12.12 0.21 0.05
N THR A 76 13.32 -0.13 -0.39
CA THR A 76 13.93 0.51 -1.56
C THR A 76 13.48 -0.19 -2.84
N VAL A 77 13.13 0.59 -3.86
CA VAL A 77 12.93 0.07 -5.22
C VAL A 77 14.30 -0.01 -5.90
N ALA A 78 14.77 -1.22 -6.16
CA ALA A 78 16.04 -1.46 -6.81
C ALA A 78 15.85 -1.78 -8.31
N GLY A 79 16.96 -1.81 -9.07
CA GLY A 79 16.92 -2.07 -10.51
C GLY A 79 16.30 -3.42 -10.89
N ASP A 80 16.50 -4.46 -10.08
CA ASP A 80 15.90 -5.77 -10.29
C ASP A 80 14.37 -5.76 -10.07
N HIS A 81 13.89 -4.95 -9.13
CA HIS A 81 12.44 -4.73 -8.94
C HIS A 81 11.81 -4.05 -10.15
N LEU A 82 12.50 -3.06 -10.71
CA LEU A 82 12.04 -2.40 -11.93
C LEU A 82 11.91 -3.40 -13.08
N GLU A 83 12.94 -4.21 -13.31
CA GLU A 83 12.95 -5.19 -14.39
C GLU A 83 11.84 -6.23 -14.24
N ARG A 84 11.67 -6.78 -13.06
CA ARG A 84 10.58 -7.73 -12.78
C ARG A 84 9.21 -7.08 -12.90
N GLY A 85 9.07 -5.84 -12.43
CA GLY A 85 7.84 -5.07 -12.55
C GLY A 85 7.49 -4.79 -14.01
N LEU A 86 8.46 -4.47 -14.84
CA LEU A 86 8.24 -4.28 -16.29
C LEU A 86 7.77 -5.56 -16.97
N THR A 87 8.32 -6.72 -16.59
CA THR A 87 7.85 -8.01 -17.08
C THR A 87 6.39 -8.27 -16.67
N MET A 88 6.01 -7.99 -15.43
CA MET A 88 4.61 -8.08 -14.98
C MET A 88 3.71 -7.13 -15.78
N PHE A 89 4.16 -5.91 -15.99
CA PHE A 89 3.43 -4.90 -16.76
C PHE A 89 3.16 -5.38 -18.21
N GLU A 90 4.16 -5.95 -18.86
CA GLU A 90 4.01 -6.48 -20.23
C GLU A 90 2.96 -7.60 -20.31
N THR A 91 2.87 -8.44 -19.29
CA THR A 91 2.06 -9.66 -19.30
C THR A 91 0.70 -9.53 -18.64
N THR A 92 0.43 -8.42 -17.91
CA THR A 92 -0.80 -8.22 -17.15
C THR A 92 -1.41 -6.85 -17.46
N PRO A 93 -2.23 -6.74 -18.53
CA PRO A 93 -2.72 -5.46 -19.05
C PRO A 93 -3.56 -4.64 -18.05
N SER A 94 -4.15 -5.28 -17.04
CA SER A 94 -4.97 -4.61 -16.02
C SER A 94 -4.17 -3.84 -14.97
N VAL A 95 -2.84 -4.03 -14.91
CA VAL A 95 -1.97 -3.43 -13.91
C VAL A 95 -1.01 -2.44 -14.55
N GLY A 96 -0.94 -1.22 -14.02
CA GLY A 96 -0.04 -0.18 -14.51
C GLY A 96 1.42 -0.43 -14.11
N ALA A 97 2.33 0.35 -14.71
CA ALA A 97 3.77 0.16 -14.51
C ALA A 97 4.20 0.42 -13.06
N VAL A 98 3.70 1.48 -12.43
CA VAL A 98 4.03 1.82 -11.04
C VAL A 98 3.57 0.71 -10.09
N ASP A 99 2.36 0.22 -10.26
CA ASP A 99 1.78 -0.85 -9.44
C ASP A 99 2.50 -2.18 -9.65
N SER A 100 2.91 -2.48 -10.88
CA SER A 100 3.68 -3.69 -11.19
C SER A 100 5.05 -3.68 -10.47
N VAL A 101 5.71 -2.53 -10.42
CA VAL A 101 6.99 -2.40 -9.69
C VAL A 101 6.77 -2.54 -8.18
N LEU A 102 5.71 -1.95 -7.63
CA LEU A 102 5.36 -2.13 -6.22
C LEU A 102 5.10 -3.61 -5.89
N ALA A 103 4.38 -4.31 -6.76
CA ALA A 103 4.14 -5.75 -6.61
C ALA A 103 5.44 -6.56 -6.64
N ALA A 104 6.39 -6.20 -7.51
CA ALA A 104 7.71 -6.84 -7.55
C ALA A 104 8.49 -6.62 -6.24
N VAL A 105 8.42 -5.43 -5.66
CA VAL A 105 9.04 -5.13 -4.37
C VAL A 105 8.41 -5.97 -3.25
N ALA A 106 7.08 -6.03 -3.19
CA ALA A 106 6.36 -6.82 -2.19
C ALA A 106 6.71 -8.31 -2.30
N LYS A 107 6.74 -8.85 -3.51
CA LYS A 107 7.12 -10.23 -3.77
C LYS A 107 8.55 -10.53 -3.31
N SER A 108 9.48 -9.66 -3.64
CA SER A 108 10.90 -9.78 -3.25
C SER A 108 11.06 -9.77 -1.72
N ALA A 109 10.24 -9.03 -1.02
CA ALA A 109 10.23 -8.96 0.45
C ALA A 109 9.48 -10.13 1.11
N GLY A 110 8.86 -11.00 0.33
CA GLY A 110 8.02 -12.09 0.86
C GLY A 110 6.78 -11.57 1.59
N ALA A 111 6.28 -10.40 1.20
CA ALA A 111 5.20 -9.70 1.89
C ALA A 111 3.87 -9.84 1.15
N VAL A 112 2.78 -9.72 1.91
CA VAL A 112 1.43 -9.56 1.38
C VAL A 112 1.25 -8.11 0.94
N LEU A 113 0.76 -7.90 -0.27
CA LEU A 113 0.42 -6.57 -0.78
C LEU A 113 -1.03 -6.23 -0.43
N VAL A 114 -1.25 -5.12 0.24
CA VAL A 114 -2.58 -4.64 0.62
C VAL A 114 -2.94 -3.44 -0.24
N SER A 115 -3.98 -3.57 -1.03
CA SER A 115 -4.48 -2.51 -1.92
C SER A 115 -5.98 -2.65 -2.14
N ALA A 116 -6.67 -1.51 -2.19
CA ALA A 116 -8.08 -1.45 -2.61
C ALA A 116 -8.26 -1.66 -4.11
N ASP A 117 -7.20 -1.59 -4.91
CA ASP A 117 -7.25 -1.86 -6.34
C ASP A 117 -7.25 -3.38 -6.59
N GLY A 118 -8.40 -3.91 -7.01
CA GLY A 118 -8.58 -5.34 -7.31
C GLY A 118 -7.71 -5.86 -8.44
N ALA A 119 -7.17 -5.00 -9.31
CA ALA A 119 -6.33 -5.40 -10.43
C ALA A 119 -5.06 -6.15 -9.99
N PHE A 120 -4.55 -5.89 -8.79
CA PHE A 120 -3.41 -6.64 -8.24
C PHE A 120 -3.66 -8.15 -8.15
N SER A 121 -4.91 -8.58 -8.03
CA SER A 121 -5.28 -10.00 -8.01
C SER A 121 -5.04 -10.70 -9.36
N ASP A 122 -4.88 -9.95 -10.44
CA ASP A 122 -4.57 -10.50 -11.76
C ASP A 122 -3.08 -10.86 -11.93
N LEU A 123 -2.22 -10.37 -11.03
CA LEU A 123 -0.79 -10.68 -11.07
C LEU A 123 -0.52 -12.09 -10.53
N PRO A 124 0.20 -12.95 -11.28
CA PRO A 124 0.59 -14.26 -10.78
C PRO A 124 1.63 -14.12 -9.66
N ASP A 125 1.61 -15.07 -8.74
CA ASP A 125 2.60 -15.17 -7.65
C ASP A 125 2.67 -13.97 -6.69
N ILE A 126 1.65 -13.13 -6.69
CA ILE A 126 1.49 -12.02 -5.72
C ILE A 126 0.37 -12.39 -4.74
N THR A 127 0.67 -12.31 -3.46
CA THR A 127 -0.35 -12.42 -2.43
C THR A 127 -0.95 -11.03 -2.22
N HIS A 128 -2.20 -10.85 -2.62
CA HIS A 128 -2.93 -9.58 -2.56
C HIS A 128 -4.13 -9.69 -1.62
N VAL A 129 -4.32 -8.69 -0.78
CA VAL A 129 -5.48 -8.56 0.09
C VAL A 129 -6.13 -7.20 -0.12
N VAL A 130 -7.43 -7.20 -0.35
CA VAL A 130 -8.24 -5.98 -0.39
C VAL A 130 -8.56 -5.56 1.06
N PRO A 131 -8.35 -4.27 1.43
CA PRO A 131 -8.54 -3.82 2.81
C PRO A 131 -10.01 -3.51 3.12
N ASP A 132 -10.90 -4.44 2.82
CA ASP A 132 -12.27 -4.41 3.31
C ASP A 132 -12.34 -5.01 4.73
N THR A 133 -13.51 -5.04 5.33
CA THR A 133 -13.68 -5.55 6.70
C THR A 133 -13.15 -6.98 6.85
N ALA A 134 -13.48 -7.86 5.90
CA ALA A 134 -13.03 -9.25 5.94
C ALA A 134 -11.52 -9.39 5.70
N GLY A 135 -10.98 -8.62 4.75
CA GLY A 135 -9.55 -8.64 4.44
C GLY A 135 -8.69 -8.18 5.62
N VAL A 136 -9.08 -7.10 6.27
CA VAL A 136 -8.37 -6.59 7.46
C VAL A 136 -8.51 -7.57 8.63
N ALA A 137 -9.71 -8.11 8.88
CA ALA A 137 -9.89 -9.12 9.92
C ALA A 137 -8.98 -10.34 9.69
N GLY A 138 -8.88 -10.81 8.45
CA GLY A 138 -7.98 -11.91 8.09
C GLY A 138 -6.51 -11.60 8.35
N LEU A 139 -6.06 -10.38 8.01
CA LEU A 139 -4.68 -9.94 8.26
C LEU A 139 -4.35 -9.87 9.77
N LEU A 140 -5.32 -9.46 10.58
CA LEU A 140 -5.13 -9.30 12.03
C LEU A 140 -5.37 -10.60 12.82
N GLY A 141 -5.81 -11.67 12.16
CA GLY A 141 -6.16 -12.92 12.81
C GLY A 141 -7.48 -12.87 13.60
N ASP A 142 -8.31 -11.89 13.33
CA ASP A 142 -9.62 -11.70 13.95
C ASP A 142 -10.68 -12.49 13.16
N ASN A 143 -10.92 -13.73 13.53
CA ASN A 143 -11.92 -14.59 12.91
C ASN A 143 -13.23 -14.59 13.69
#